data_2491e14f1ec5ee737e188b0935900c62
#
_entry.id   2491e14f1ec5ee737e188b0935900c62
#
_cell.length_a   1.000
_cell.length_b   1.000
_cell.length_c   1.000
_cell.angle_alpha   90.00
_cell.angle_beta   90.00
_cell.angle_gamma   90.00
#
_symmetry.space_group_name_H-M   'P 1'
#
loop_
_entity.id
_entity.type
_entity.pdbx_description
1 polymer ?
#
loop_
_entity_poly.entity_id
_entity_poly.type
_entity_poly.pdbx_seq_one_letter_code
_entity_poly.pdbx_strand_id
1 'polypeptide(L)'
;MTEYGDDRHQGLVLLDDAPGGNMTAALQPTQRSQPRSTPSHFSGLTDSEVVAAHLAEDPLAFGQLVGRYQRRLLNFVYRTIGDRERGEDLVQEVFIRVHRHLHRFDQTKKFSTWIYTIASNLAKNELRNRSRNPLVLFQTIKKNWEDDHRPLQFEDHRNRPDDLYRKRHLRHLVEWSVDQLPQHHRVVFILRELEGKTYEEIADITQCNLGTVKSRLNRARNRFAQVIEPLLD
;
A
#
# COMPACT_ATOMS: atom_id res chain seq x y z
N MET A 1 31.08 36.70 -42.74
CA MET A 1 31.52 35.80 -43.79
C MET A 1 30.72 34.58 -43.61
N THR A 2 29.67 34.58 -44.34
CA THR A 2 29.22 33.77 -45.49
C THR A 2 28.62 32.46 -45.06
N GLU A 3 27.48 32.11 -45.35
CA GLU A 3 26.36 32.20 -46.33
C GLU A 3 25.62 30.85 -46.19
N TYR A 4 24.33 30.81 -45.98
CA TYR A 4 23.17 30.85 -46.87
C TYR A 4 23.03 29.63 -47.81
N GLY A 5 21.85 29.02 -47.78
CA GLY A 5 21.31 28.04 -48.73
C GLY A 5 20.13 27.30 -48.12
N ASP A 6 19.03 27.76 -48.13
CA ASP A 6 17.72 27.82 -48.81
C ASP A 6 17.65 26.92 -50.06
N ASP A 7 16.75 25.92 -50.02
CA ASP A 7 16.03 25.51 -51.22
C ASP A 7 14.68 24.83 -50.91
N ARG A 8 13.66 25.45 -51.52
CA ARG A 8 12.24 25.08 -51.60
C ARG A 8 12.05 24.13 -52.77
N HIS A 9 11.02 23.31 -52.74
CA HIS A 9 10.04 23.04 -53.85
C HIS A 9 9.05 21.98 -53.32
N GLN A 10 7.79 22.34 -53.08
CA GLN A 10 6.63 22.44 -54.00
C GLN A 10 6.34 21.11 -54.75
N GLY A 11 5.16 20.58 -54.47
CA GLY A 11 4.51 19.51 -55.21
C GLY A 11 3.08 19.31 -54.74
N LEU A 12 2.21 20.28 -55.07
CA LEU A 12 0.75 20.20 -54.94
C LEU A 12 0.21 19.40 -56.14
N VAL A 13 -0.52 18.32 -55.90
CA VAL A 13 -1.39 17.70 -56.90
C VAL A 13 -2.78 17.59 -56.33
N LEU A 14 -3.66 18.43 -56.85
CA LEU A 14 -5.12 18.31 -56.75
C LEU A 14 -5.59 17.34 -57.80
N LEU A 15 -6.45 16.39 -57.47
CA LEU A 15 -7.45 15.80 -58.38
C LEU A 15 -8.72 15.43 -57.61
N ASP A 16 -9.75 15.88 -58.16
CA ASP A 16 -11.17 16.05 -57.94
C ASP A 16 -12.03 14.80 -57.71
N ASP A 17 -13.21 15.11 -57.14
CA ASP A 17 -14.56 14.54 -57.31
C ASP A 17 -14.95 13.20 -56.66
N ALA A 18 -15.64 13.34 -55.55
CA ALA A 18 -17.06 13.03 -55.11
C ALA A 18 -17.58 11.57 -55.26
N PRO A 19 -18.74 11.18 -54.66
CA PRO A 19 -19.51 11.73 -53.51
C PRO A 19 -19.92 10.68 -52.47
N GLY A 20 -20.36 11.14 -51.28
CA GLY A 20 -21.44 10.49 -50.50
C GLY A 20 -21.07 9.22 -49.74
N GLY A 21 -20.68 9.33 -48.50
CA GLY A 21 -20.65 8.22 -47.56
C GLY A 21 -20.61 8.70 -46.11
N ASN A 22 -21.78 8.71 -45.50
CA ASN A 22 -22.01 9.03 -44.08
C ASN A 22 -21.25 7.99 -43.24
N MET A 23 -20.06 8.32 -42.73
CA MET A 23 -19.33 7.50 -41.74
C MET A 23 -19.36 8.22 -40.40
N THR A 24 -20.42 7.94 -39.66
CA THR A 24 -20.44 8.12 -38.19
C THR A 24 -19.40 7.18 -37.59
N ALA A 25 -18.19 7.70 -37.39
CA ALA A 25 -17.18 6.99 -36.61
C ALA A 25 -17.64 6.97 -35.15
N ALA A 26 -18.29 5.87 -34.76
CA ALA A 26 -18.56 5.57 -33.37
C ALA A 26 -17.21 5.42 -32.64
N LEU A 27 -16.92 6.40 -31.79
CA LEU A 27 -15.83 6.31 -30.81
C LEU A 27 -16.14 5.12 -29.90
N GLN A 28 -15.48 4.01 -30.13
CA GLN A 28 -15.52 2.87 -29.21
C GLN A 28 -14.91 3.32 -27.87
N PRO A 29 -15.62 3.09 -26.75
CA PRO A 29 -15.03 3.38 -25.45
C PRO A 29 -13.80 2.50 -25.26
N THR A 30 -12.65 3.14 -25.01
CA THR A 30 -11.42 2.48 -24.59
C THR A 30 -11.74 1.54 -23.44
N GLN A 31 -11.66 0.24 -23.70
CA GLN A 31 -11.80 -0.79 -22.71
C GLN A 31 -10.78 -0.52 -21.61
N ARG A 32 -11.28 -0.14 -20.41
CA ARG A 32 -10.49 -0.16 -19.18
C ARG A 32 -9.91 -1.58 -19.07
N SER A 33 -8.61 -1.68 -19.18
CA SER A 33 -7.88 -2.91 -18.94
C SER A 33 -8.24 -3.43 -17.54
N GLN A 34 -9.03 -4.50 -17.52
CA GLN A 34 -9.27 -5.27 -16.31
C GLN A 34 -7.90 -5.69 -15.72
N PRO A 35 -7.72 -5.70 -14.39
CA PRO A 35 -6.48 -6.19 -13.80
C PRO A 35 -6.29 -7.63 -14.28
N ARG A 36 -5.21 -7.85 -15.05
CA ARG A 36 -4.84 -9.19 -15.53
C ARG A 36 -4.71 -10.09 -14.32
N SER A 37 -5.53 -11.13 -14.27
CA SER A 37 -5.42 -12.21 -13.29
C SER A 37 -3.97 -12.69 -13.28
N THR A 38 -3.35 -12.65 -12.10
CA THR A 38 -2.01 -13.20 -11.87
C THR A 38 -1.98 -14.63 -12.40
N PRO A 39 -1.00 -15.00 -13.22
CA PRO A 39 -0.92 -16.35 -13.77
C PRO A 39 -0.92 -17.39 -12.65
N SER A 40 -1.71 -18.43 -12.80
CA SER A 40 -1.84 -19.55 -11.87
C SER A 40 -0.51 -20.28 -11.54
N HIS A 41 0.52 -20.02 -12.32
CA HIS A 41 1.87 -20.56 -12.18
C HIS A 41 2.52 -20.34 -10.80
N PHE A 42 2.24 -19.22 -10.13
CA PHE A 42 2.78 -18.91 -8.79
C PHE A 42 1.83 -19.30 -7.65
N SER A 43 0.65 -19.87 -7.96
CA SER A 43 -0.28 -20.35 -6.95
C SER A 43 0.33 -21.53 -6.20
N GLY A 44 0.53 -21.38 -4.90
CA GLY A 44 1.13 -22.41 -4.04
C GLY A 44 2.64 -22.27 -3.80
N LEU A 45 3.36 -21.46 -4.56
CA LEU A 45 4.78 -21.17 -4.29
C LEU A 45 4.93 -20.33 -3.02
N THR A 46 5.97 -20.64 -2.25
CA THR A 46 6.40 -19.83 -1.10
C THR A 46 6.99 -18.49 -1.57
N ASP A 47 7.10 -17.51 -0.66
CA ASP A 47 7.76 -16.24 -0.99
C ASP A 47 9.22 -16.42 -1.41
N SER A 48 9.93 -17.38 -0.79
CA SER A 48 11.32 -17.70 -1.14
C SER A 48 11.45 -18.21 -2.57
N GLU A 49 10.52 -19.07 -3.02
CA GLU A 49 10.50 -19.57 -4.39
C GLU A 49 10.18 -18.47 -5.40
N VAL A 50 9.25 -17.55 -5.05
CA VAL A 50 8.93 -16.40 -5.91
C VAL A 50 10.10 -15.41 -5.97
N VAL A 51 10.81 -15.20 -4.87
CA VAL A 51 12.04 -14.39 -4.84
C VAL A 51 13.12 -15.03 -5.72
N ALA A 52 13.33 -16.35 -5.61
CA ALA A 52 14.27 -17.08 -6.45
C ALA A 52 13.93 -16.97 -7.94
N ALA A 53 12.65 -17.10 -8.31
CA ALA A 53 12.18 -16.92 -9.68
C ALA A 53 12.48 -15.50 -10.20
N HIS A 54 12.27 -14.46 -9.38
CA HIS A 54 12.62 -13.08 -9.76
C HIS A 54 14.13 -12.91 -9.97
N LEU A 55 14.95 -13.50 -9.12
CA LEU A 55 16.41 -13.46 -9.27
C LEU A 55 16.90 -14.25 -10.49
N ALA A 56 16.10 -15.21 -10.97
CA ALA A 56 16.30 -15.91 -12.23
C ALA A 56 15.67 -15.18 -13.44
N GLU A 57 15.38 -13.89 -13.28
CA GLU A 57 14.85 -12.98 -14.31
C GLU A 57 13.44 -13.32 -14.83
N ASP A 58 12.60 -14.05 -14.06
CA ASP A 58 11.20 -14.22 -14.42
C ASP A 58 10.45 -12.88 -14.29
N PRO A 59 9.93 -12.32 -15.41
CA PRO A 59 9.33 -10.98 -15.43
C PRO A 59 8.02 -10.89 -14.61
N LEU A 60 7.37 -12.01 -14.33
CA LEU A 60 6.09 -12.06 -13.62
C LEU A 60 6.24 -12.24 -12.10
N ALA A 61 7.40 -12.72 -11.66
CA ALA A 61 7.63 -13.07 -10.26
C ALA A 61 7.49 -11.86 -9.32
N PHE A 62 8.04 -10.70 -9.69
CA PHE A 62 7.92 -9.50 -8.87
C PHE A 62 6.47 -9.02 -8.74
N GLY A 63 5.70 -9.07 -9.84
CA GLY A 63 4.26 -8.76 -9.83
C GLY A 63 3.49 -9.65 -8.86
N GLN A 64 3.89 -10.92 -8.71
CA GLN A 64 3.32 -11.83 -7.72
C GLN A 64 3.59 -11.40 -6.28
N LEU A 65 4.83 -10.95 -5.96
CA LEU A 65 5.15 -10.40 -4.63
C LEU A 65 4.32 -9.14 -4.35
N VAL A 66 4.20 -8.24 -5.34
CA VAL A 66 3.35 -7.05 -5.22
C VAL A 66 1.91 -7.46 -4.91
N GLY A 67 1.33 -8.39 -5.66
CA GLY A 67 -0.05 -8.86 -5.44
C GLY A 67 -0.29 -9.45 -4.05
N ARG A 68 0.69 -10.16 -3.48
CA ARG A 68 0.60 -10.75 -2.12
C ARG A 68 0.66 -9.71 -1.00
N TYR A 69 1.46 -8.65 -1.19
CA TYR A 69 1.84 -7.75 -0.10
C TYR A 69 1.21 -6.36 -0.16
N GLN A 70 0.81 -5.87 -1.35
CA GLN A 70 0.33 -4.50 -1.54
C GLN A 70 -0.78 -4.12 -0.56
N ARG A 71 -1.85 -4.93 -0.50
CA ARG A 71 -2.99 -4.67 0.37
C ARG A 71 -2.63 -4.70 1.86
N ARG A 72 -1.83 -5.69 2.26
CA ARG A 72 -1.40 -5.85 3.65
C ARG A 72 -0.51 -4.71 4.11
N LEU A 73 0.46 -4.33 3.27
CA LEU A 73 1.34 -3.20 3.55
C LEU A 73 0.58 -1.87 3.59
N LEU A 74 -0.39 -1.67 2.68
CA LEU A 74 -1.22 -0.46 2.71
C LEU A 74 -2.00 -0.37 4.03
N ASN A 75 -2.63 -1.45 4.47
CA ASN A 75 -3.32 -1.49 5.75
C ASN A 75 -2.39 -1.21 6.94
N PHE A 76 -1.20 -1.82 6.93
CA PHE A 76 -0.19 -1.61 7.97
C PHE A 76 0.29 -0.16 8.03
N VAL A 77 0.68 0.41 6.88
CA VAL A 77 1.19 1.78 6.78
C VAL A 77 0.10 2.77 7.13
N TYR A 78 -1.11 2.64 6.54
CA TYR A 78 -2.25 3.49 6.85
C TYR A 78 -2.56 3.53 8.34
N ARG A 79 -2.72 2.38 9.00
CA ARG A 79 -2.97 2.31 10.46
C ARG A 79 -1.82 2.87 11.28
N THR A 80 -0.61 2.91 10.73
CA THR A 80 0.56 3.45 11.43
C THR A 80 0.61 4.97 11.34
N ILE A 81 0.33 5.57 10.16
CA ILE A 81 0.50 7.01 9.91
C ILE A 81 -0.80 7.82 9.90
N GLY A 82 -1.97 7.16 9.83
CA GLY A 82 -3.29 7.79 9.83
C GLY A 82 -3.65 8.52 8.54
N ASP A 83 -2.93 8.30 7.43
CA ASP A 83 -3.13 8.99 6.15
C ASP A 83 -3.04 7.99 5.00
N ARG A 84 -4.15 7.86 4.26
CA ARG A 84 -4.26 6.84 3.21
C ARG A 84 -3.46 7.19 1.97
N GLU A 85 -3.60 8.43 1.50
CA GLU A 85 -2.93 8.91 0.28
C GLU A 85 -1.41 8.80 0.44
N ARG A 86 -0.91 9.31 1.57
CA ARG A 86 0.49 9.17 1.91
C ARG A 86 0.91 7.72 2.15
N GLY A 87 0.00 6.88 2.65
CA GLY A 87 0.22 5.45 2.80
C GLY A 87 0.42 4.74 1.47
N GLU A 88 -0.34 5.09 0.44
CA GLU A 88 -0.19 4.57 -0.92
C GLU A 88 1.18 4.93 -1.51
N ASP A 89 1.62 6.19 -1.36
CA ASP A 89 2.96 6.63 -1.79
C ASP A 89 4.07 5.84 -1.10
N LEU A 90 3.97 5.68 0.23
CA LEU A 90 4.97 4.95 0.99
C LEU A 90 5.02 3.47 0.61
N VAL A 91 3.89 2.85 0.29
CA VAL A 91 3.86 1.46 -0.18
C VAL A 91 4.49 1.32 -1.57
N GLN A 92 4.28 2.27 -2.46
CA GLN A 92 5.00 2.31 -3.74
C GLN A 92 6.52 2.41 -3.50
N GLU A 93 6.95 3.30 -2.62
CA GLU A 93 8.36 3.45 -2.24
C GLU A 93 8.94 2.16 -1.62
N VAL A 94 8.14 1.41 -0.81
CA VAL A 94 8.54 0.09 -0.31
C VAL A 94 8.86 -0.84 -1.47
N PHE A 95 7.96 -0.97 -2.46
CA PHE A 95 8.18 -1.88 -3.59
C PHE A 95 9.33 -1.45 -4.49
N ILE A 96 9.54 -0.15 -4.69
CA ILE A 96 10.71 0.38 -5.42
C ILE A 96 12.00 -0.04 -4.70
N ARG A 97 12.06 0.09 -3.38
CA ARG A 97 13.24 -0.33 -2.59
C ARG A 97 13.43 -1.83 -2.59
N VAL A 98 12.34 -2.59 -2.45
CA VAL A 98 12.37 -4.06 -2.55
C VAL A 98 12.95 -4.47 -3.90
N HIS A 99 12.39 -3.99 -5.01
CA HIS A 99 12.86 -4.32 -6.36
C HIS A 99 14.34 -4.00 -6.54
N ARG A 100 14.75 -2.80 -6.13
CA ARG A 100 16.14 -2.34 -6.25
C ARG A 100 17.14 -3.16 -5.44
N HIS A 101 16.73 -3.68 -4.28
CA HIS A 101 17.62 -4.35 -3.33
C HIS A 101 17.35 -5.84 -3.15
N LEU A 102 16.44 -6.44 -3.92
CA LEU A 102 16.07 -7.84 -3.78
C LEU A 102 17.25 -8.80 -4.00
N HIS A 103 18.19 -8.43 -4.86
CA HIS A 103 19.43 -9.18 -5.10
C HIS A 103 20.36 -9.26 -3.87
N ARG A 104 20.16 -8.40 -2.84
CA ARG A 104 20.89 -8.41 -1.56
C ARG A 104 20.10 -9.06 -0.43
N PHE A 105 18.89 -9.53 -0.72
CA PHE A 105 18.04 -10.14 0.30
C PHE A 105 18.62 -11.49 0.71
N ASP A 106 18.82 -11.66 2.02
CA ASP A 106 19.24 -12.92 2.62
C ASP A 106 18.08 -13.92 2.61
N GLN A 107 18.13 -14.89 1.70
CA GLN A 107 17.07 -15.89 1.52
C GLN A 107 16.95 -16.87 2.72
N THR A 108 17.83 -16.84 3.69
CA THR A 108 17.67 -17.59 4.96
C THR A 108 16.62 -16.95 5.87
N LYS A 109 16.27 -15.68 5.60
CA LYS A 109 15.28 -14.91 6.36
C LYS A 109 13.92 -14.90 5.67
N LYS A 110 12.88 -14.65 6.44
CA LYS A 110 11.54 -14.51 5.89
C LYS A 110 11.40 -13.21 5.09
N PHE A 111 11.02 -13.32 3.82
CA PHE A 111 10.75 -12.16 2.96
C PHE A 111 9.73 -11.20 3.60
N SER A 112 8.68 -11.76 4.23
CA SER A 112 7.68 -10.97 4.92
C SER A 112 8.27 -10.09 6.04
N THR A 113 9.25 -10.57 6.81
CA THR A 113 9.91 -9.77 7.85
C THR A 113 10.71 -8.64 7.23
N TRP A 114 11.44 -8.91 6.16
CA TRP A 114 12.25 -7.91 5.47
C TRP A 114 11.41 -6.78 4.84
N ILE A 115 10.33 -7.11 4.12
CA ILE A 115 9.48 -6.08 3.50
C ILE A 115 8.77 -5.22 4.54
N TYR A 116 8.29 -5.82 5.67
CA TYR A 116 7.71 -5.06 6.76
C TYR A 116 8.74 -4.20 7.51
N THR A 117 10.00 -4.58 7.55
CA THR A 117 11.10 -3.74 8.09
C THR A 117 11.25 -2.47 7.26
N ILE A 118 11.25 -2.60 5.93
CA ILE A 118 11.32 -1.45 5.02
C ILE A 118 10.09 -0.54 5.23
N ALA A 119 8.88 -1.11 5.26
CA ALA A 119 7.65 -0.36 5.47
C ALA A 119 7.61 0.35 6.84
N SER A 120 8.01 -0.34 7.92
CA SER A 120 8.08 0.23 9.27
C SER A 120 9.06 1.40 9.36
N ASN A 121 10.21 1.30 8.71
CA ASN A 121 11.21 2.37 8.69
C ASN A 121 10.72 3.58 7.91
N LEU A 122 10.06 3.39 6.76
CA LEU A 122 9.45 4.49 6.00
C LEU A 122 8.34 5.17 6.80
N ALA A 123 7.44 4.41 7.42
CA ALA A 123 6.37 4.95 8.25
C ALA A 123 6.91 5.74 9.46
N LYS A 124 7.95 5.22 10.15
CA LYS A 124 8.61 5.95 11.24
C LYS A 124 9.24 7.26 10.77
N ASN A 125 9.92 7.25 9.63
CA ASN A 125 10.52 8.45 9.06
C ASN A 125 9.47 9.51 8.71
N GLU A 126 8.35 9.08 8.12
CA GLU A 126 7.23 9.95 7.81
C GLU A 126 6.68 10.63 9.06
N LEU A 127 6.37 9.86 10.11
CA LEU A 127 5.87 10.41 11.37
C LEU A 127 6.87 11.36 12.04
N ARG A 128 8.17 11.04 11.98
CA ARG A 128 9.22 11.93 12.48
C ARG A 128 9.30 13.23 11.67
N ASN A 129 9.13 13.16 10.35
CA ASN A 129 9.13 14.35 9.50
C ASN A 129 7.91 15.23 9.77
N ARG A 130 6.72 14.62 9.92
CA ARG A 130 5.49 15.35 10.31
C ARG A 130 5.64 16.06 11.64
N SER A 131 6.20 15.41 12.65
CA SER A 131 6.39 16.01 13.98
C SER A 131 7.39 17.19 13.99
N ARG A 132 8.27 17.26 12.99
CA ARG A 132 9.23 18.37 12.83
C ARG A 132 8.72 19.52 11.99
N ASN A 133 7.63 19.34 11.25
CA ASN A 133 7.04 20.38 10.41
C ASN A 133 5.66 20.79 10.95
N PRO A 134 5.56 21.93 11.67
CA PRO A 134 4.32 22.41 12.28
C PRO A 134 3.18 22.63 11.29
N LEU A 135 3.47 23.04 10.05
CA LEU A 135 2.46 23.25 9.01
C LEU A 135 1.81 21.94 8.57
N VAL A 136 2.61 20.88 8.42
CA VAL A 136 2.09 19.53 8.10
C VAL A 136 1.26 18.98 9.25
N LEU A 137 1.69 19.21 10.49
CA LEU A 137 0.93 18.82 11.67
C LEU A 137 -0.45 19.50 11.70
N PHE A 138 -0.50 20.80 11.45
CA PHE A 138 -1.74 21.57 11.42
C PHE A 138 -2.69 21.11 10.30
N GLN A 139 -2.17 20.87 9.09
CA GLN A 139 -2.95 20.34 7.97
C GLN A 139 -3.47 18.92 8.25
N THR A 140 -2.68 18.07 8.88
CA THR A 140 -3.08 16.70 9.25
C THR A 140 -4.20 16.74 10.30
N ILE A 141 -4.11 17.62 11.29
CA ILE A 141 -5.16 17.82 12.29
C ILE A 141 -6.46 18.29 11.62
N LYS A 142 -6.38 19.27 10.71
CA LYS A 142 -7.53 19.80 9.97
C LYS A 142 -8.16 18.71 9.08
N LYS A 143 -7.35 17.94 8.36
CA LYS A 143 -7.82 16.86 7.48
C LYS A 143 -8.48 15.72 8.28
N ASN A 144 -7.98 15.37 9.46
CA ASN A 144 -8.60 14.38 10.33
C ASN A 144 -9.95 14.83 10.93
N TRP A 145 -10.23 16.13 10.94
CA TRP A 145 -11.53 16.68 11.35
C TRP A 145 -12.54 16.76 10.21
N GLU A 146 -12.06 16.83 8.96
CA GLU A 146 -12.89 16.95 7.75
C GLU A 146 -13.11 15.58 7.06
N ASP A 147 -12.15 14.65 7.17
CA ASP A 147 -12.29 13.27 6.67
C ASP A 147 -13.06 12.45 7.71
N ASP A 148 -14.36 12.34 7.51
CA ASP A 148 -15.18 11.27 8.04
C ASP A 148 -14.41 9.97 7.75
N HIS A 149 -14.00 9.24 8.80
CA HIS A 149 -13.16 8.04 8.73
C HIS A 149 -13.82 6.98 7.85
N ARG A 150 -13.68 7.11 6.53
CA ARG A 150 -14.18 6.10 5.59
C ARG A 150 -13.28 4.88 5.66
N PRO A 151 -13.78 3.75 6.15
CA PRO A 151 -13.01 2.50 6.14
C PRO A 151 -12.64 2.16 4.72
N LEU A 152 -11.49 1.49 4.57
CA LEU A 152 -11.10 0.83 3.33
C LEU A 152 -12.25 -0.12 2.91
N GLN A 153 -13.12 0.31 2.02
CA GLN A 153 -14.17 -0.53 1.46
C GLN A 153 -13.52 -1.54 0.51
N PHE A 154 -13.35 -2.74 1.01
CA PHE A 154 -13.19 -3.92 0.17
C PHE A 154 -14.55 -4.58 0.11
N GLU A 155 -15.17 -4.55 -1.04
CA GLU A 155 -16.46 -5.19 -1.29
C GLU A 155 -16.34 -6.70 -1.10
N ASP A 156 -16.86 -7.20 0.02
CA ASP A 156 -17.11 -8.62 0.25
C ASP A 156 -18.60 -8.87 0.03
N HIS A 157 -18.98 -9.35 -1.15
CA HIS A 157 -20.36 -9.53 -1.60
C HIS A 157 -21.09 -10.74 -0.99
N ARG A 158 -20.55 -11.40 0.04
CA ARG A 158 -21.05 -12.69 0.52
C ARG A 158 -21.93 -12.66 1.77
N ASN A 159 -22.23 -11.49 2.36
CA ASN A 159 -22.92 -11.42 3.64
C ASN A 159 -24.26 -10.66 3.56
N ARG A 160 -25.22 -11.05 4.45
CA ARG A 160 -26.50 -10.36 4.64
C ARG A 160 -26.27 -8.89 5.07
N PRO A 161 -27.19 -7.95 4.74
CA PRO A 161 -27.02 -6.51 5.03
C PRO A 161 -26.72 -6.19 6.50
N ASP A 162 -27.39 -6.86 7.44
CA ASP A 162 -27.23 -6.63 8.88
C ASP A 162 -25.85 -7.10 9.39
N ASP A 163 -25.34 -8.23 8.87
CA ASP A 163 -24.02 -8.74 9.23
C ASP A 163 -22.92 -7.86 8.65
N LEU A 164 -23.14 -7.26 7.48
CA LEU A 164 -22.21 -6.30 6.88
C LEU A 164 -22.14 -5.00 7.69
N TYR A 165 -23.29 -4.51 8.17
CA TYR A 165 -23.33 -3.31 9.01
C TYR A 165 -22.56 -3.52 10.33
N ARG A 166 -22.85 -4.61 11.04
CA ARG A 166 -22.17 -4.97 12.29
C ARG A 166 -20.66 -5.13 12.10
N LYS A 167 -20.24 -5.82 11.03
CA LYS A 167 -18.81 -5.98 10.70
C LYS A 167 -18.13 -4.66 10.38
N ARG A 168 -18.82 -3.75 9.67
CA ARG A 168 -18.31 -2.41 9.37
C ARG A 168 -18.16 -1.60 10.66
N HIS A 169 -19.19 -1.57 11.49
CA HIS A 169 -19.18 -0.88 12.76
C HIS A 169 -18.04 -1.37 13.66
N LEU A 170 -17.93 -2.68 13.86
CA LEU A 170 -16.84 -3.27 14.65
C LEU A 170 -15.46 -2.93 14.07
N ARG A 171 -15.30 -2.95 12.74
CA ARG A 171 -14.06 -2.53 12.11
C ARG A 171 -13.71 -1.07 12.42
N HIS A 172 -14.69 -0.17 12.36
CA HIS A 172 -14.51 1.23 12.74
C HIS A 172 -14.06 1.39 14.18
N LEU A 173 -14.71 0.69 15.10
CA LEU A 173 -14.34 0.73 16.52
C LEU A 173 -12.90 0.27 16.74
N VAL A 174 -12.50 -0.82 16.07
CA VAL A 174 -11.13 -1.33 16.13
C VAL A 174 -10.13 -0.33 15.54
N GLU A 175 -10.40 0.23 14.37
CA GLU A 175 -9.52 1.20 13.71
C GLU A 175 -9.36 2.46 14.55
N TRP A 176 -10.45 3.02 15.05
CA TRP A 176 -10.44 4.16 15.96
C TRP A 176 -9.66 3.87 17.24
N SER A 177 -9.90 2.72 17.87
CA SER A 177 -9.19 2.32 19.12
C SER A 177 -7.69 2.14 18.90
N VAL A 178 -7.29 1.62 17.74
CA VAL A 178 -5.87 1.50 17.34
C VAL A 178 -5.23 2.88 17.18
N ASP A 179 -5.97 3.86 16.65
CA ASP A 179 -5.48 5.23 16.49
C ASP A 179 -5.25 5.97 17.83
N GLN A 180 -5.93 5.55 18.89
CA GLN A 180 -5.70 6.09 20.24
C GLN A 180 -4.42 5.54 20.91
N LEU A 181 -3.76 4.57 20.29
CA LEU A 181 -2.51 4.02 20.83
C LEU A 181 -1.32 4.96 20.55
N PRO A 182 -0.40 5.18 21.50
CA PRO A 182 0.89 5.82 21.22
C PRO A 182 1.62 5.08 20.08
N GLN A 183 2.29 5.83 19.21
CA GLN A 183 2.90 5.32 17.97
C GLN A 183 3.73 4.04 18.16
N HIS A 184 4.61 4.02 19.18
CA HIS A 184 5.49 2.87 19.43
C HIS A 184 4.76 1.64 20.01
N HIS A 185 3.58 1.82 20.59
CA HIS A 185 2.66 0.75 21.01
C HIS A 185 1.81 0.29 19.82
N ARG A 186 1.31 1.23 19.02
CA ARG A 186 0.48 0.99 17.83
C ARG A 186 1.16 0.05 16.84
N VAL A 187 2.41 0.34 16.47
CA VAL A 187 3.16 -0.48 15.51
C VAL A 187 3.28 -1.94 15.96
N VAL A 188 3.68 -2.20 17.23
CA VAL A 188 3.80 -3.57 17.72
C VAL A 188 2.46 -4.28 17.84
N PHE A 189 1.39 -3.53 18.17
CA PHE A 189 0.02 -4.04 18.25
C PHE A 189 -0.47 -4.48 16.86
N ILE A 190 -0.34 -3.61 15.85
CA ILE A 190 -0.75 -3.93 14.47
C ILE A 190 0.01 -5.16 13.97
N LEU A 191 1.33 -5.20 14.14
CA LEU A 191 2.15 -6.33 13.69
C LEU A 191 1.74 -7.65 14.36
N ARG A 192 1.40 -7.63 15.65
CA ARG A 192 1.00 -8.83 16.39
C ARG A 192 -0.43 -9.24 16.12
N GLU A 193 -1.39 -8.34 16.34
CA GLU A 193 -2.80 -8.68 16.38
C GLU A 193 -3.45 -8.71 14.99
N LEU A 194 -2.98 -7.87 14.06
CA LEU A 194 -3.58 -7.75 12.73
C LEU A 194 -2.75 -8.45 11.64
N GLU A 195 -1.41 -8.47 11.78
CA GLU A 195 -0.52 -9.09 10.79
C GLU A 195 -0.02 -10.48 11.22
N GLY A 196 -0.30 -10.90 12.46
CA GLY A 196 0.02 -12.24 12.98
C GLY A 196 1.52 -12.51 13.13
N LYS A 197 2.37 -11.48 13.29
CA LYS A 197 3.82 -11.64 13.43
C LYS A 197 4.20 -12.22 14.78
N THR A 198 5.27 -13.01 14.82
CA THR A 198 5.85 -13.50 16.09
C THR A 198 6.56 -12.36 16.82
N TYR A 199 6.88 -12.55 18.08
CA TYR A 199 7.61 -11.53 18.86
C TYR A 199 9.01 -11.30 18.31
N GLU A 200 9.65 -12.34 17.83
CA GLU A 200 10.97 -12.32 17.20
C GLU A 200 10.91 -11.53 15.88
N GLU A 201 9.93 -11.83 15.02
CA GLU A 201 9.71 -11.09 13.78
C GLU A 201 9.41 -9.60 14.07
N ILE A 202 8.65 -9.29 15.11
CA ILE A 202 8.36 -7.90 15.51
C ILE A 202 9.64 -7.22 16.03
N ALA A 203 10.47 -7.92 16.77
CA ALA A 203 11.77 -7.42 17.23
C ALA A 203 12.65 -7.04 16.04
N ASP A 204 12.75 -7.90 15.03
CA ASP A 204 13.49 -7.65 13.79
C ASP A 204 12.89 -6.48 12.99
N ILE A 205 11.55 -6.46 12.79
CA ILE A 205 10.87 -5.39 12.02
C ILE A 205 11.02 -4.03 12.71
N THR A 206 10.90 -3.98 14.01
CA THR A 206 10.93 -2.72 14.77
C THR A 206 12.31 -2.33 15.25
N GLN A 207 13.31 -3.24 15.11
CA GLN A 207 14.69 -3.07 15.56
C GLN A 207 14.78 -2.80 17.07
N CYS A 208 13.99 -3.56 17.84
CA CYS A 208 13.93 -3.50 19.28
C CYS A 208 14.28 -4.88 19.87
N ASN A 209 14.75 -4.92 21.12
CA ASN A 209 14.91 -6.19 21.79
C ASN A 209 13.56 -6.83 22.17
N LEU A 210 13.54 -8.15 22.35
CA LEU A 210 12.33 -8.94 22.63
C LEU A 210 11.60 -8.48 23.91
N GLY A 211 12.35 -8.08 24.94
CA GLY A 211 11.78 -7.54 26.19
C GLY A 211 11.00 -6.25 25.94
N THR A 212 11.54 -5.37 25.08
CA THR A 212 10.85 -4.14 24.68
C THR A 212 9.58 -4.44 23.88
N VAL A 213 9.60 -5.41 22.98
CA VAL A 213 8.40 -5.83 22.22
C VAL A 213 7.32 -6.32 23.20
N LYS A 214 7.68 -7.23 24.12
CA LYS A 214 6.74 -7.76 25.13
C LYS A 214 6.12 -6.65 25.97
N SER A 215 6.93 -5.72 26.49
CA SER A 215 6.43 -4.63 27.33
C SER A 215 5.54 -3.65 26.56
N ARG A 216 5.92 -3.28 25.33
CA ARG A 216 5.11 -2.41 24.46
C ARG A 216 3.80 -3.06 24.09
N LEU A 217 3.79 -4.35 23.77
CA LEU A 217 2.58 -5.08 23.41
C LEU A 217 1.60 -5.18 24.60
N ASN A 218 2.11 -5.48 25.79
CA ASN A 218 1.28 -5.51 26.99
C ASN A 218 0.61 -4.15 27.26
N ARG A 219 1.38 -3.06 27.19
CA ARG A 219 0.83 -1.70 27.34
C ARG A 219 -0.16 -1.34 26.23
N ALA A 220 0.12 -1.77 24.99
CA ALA A 220 -0.79 -1.57 23.87
C ALA A 220 -2.13 -2.27 24.08
N ARG A 221 -2.12 -3.55 24.50
CA ARG A 221 -3.34 -4.32 24.79
C ARG A 221 -4.16 -3.69 25.91
N ASN A 222 -3.52 -3.31 27.00
CA ASN A 222 -4.22 -2.67 28.12
C ASN A 222 -4.86 -1.35 27.70
N ARG A 223 -4.13 -0.52 26.94
CA ARG A 223 -4.69 0.74 26.44
C ARG A 223 -5.81 0.52 25.43
N PHE A 224 -5.66 -0.43 24.52
CA PHE A 224 -6.69 -0.81 23.55
C PHE A 224 -7.97 -1.28 24.25
N ALA A 225 -7.86 -2.15 25.24
CA ALA A 225 -9.01 -2.61 26.04
C ALA A 225 -9.72 -1.45 26.72
N GLN A 226 -8.99 -0.55 27.39
CA GLN A 226 -9.56 0.64 28.05
C GLN A 226 -10.32 1.57 27.07
N VAL A 227 -9.88 1.61 25.81
CA VAL A 227 -10.48 2.49 24.81
C VAL A 227 -11.70 1.85 24.16
N ILE A 228 -11.64 0.54 23.87
CA ILE A 228 -12.71 -0.14 23.14
C ILE A 228 -13.87 -0.61 24.02
N GLU A 229 -13.60 -0.98 25.29
CA GLU A 229 -14.60 -1.51 26.22
C GLU A 229 -15.85 -0.62 26.37
N PRO A 230 -15.72 0.73 26.55
CA PRO A 230 -16.88 1.62 26.64
C PRO A 230 -17.68 1.78 25.34
N LEU A 231 -17.18 1.27 24.21
CA LEU A 231 -17.78 1.41 22.89
C LEU A 231 -18.49 0.12 22.42
N LEU A 232 -18.37 -0.96 23.18
CA LEU A 232 -18.98 -2.25 22.87
C LEU A 232 -20.35 -2.42 23.54
N ASP A 233 -20.68 -1.57 24.56
CA ASP A 233 -21.97 -1.48 25.22
C ASP A 233 -22.97 -0.65 24.41
#